data_ecbda551827f3041be98931df0c99693
#
_entry.id   ecbda551827f3041be98931df0c99693
#
_cell.length_a   1.000
_cell.length_b   1.000
_cell.length_c   1.000
_cell.angle_alpha   90.00
_cell.angle_beta   90.00
_cell.angle_gamma   90.00
#
_symmetry.space_group_name_H-M   'P 1'
#
loop_
_entity.id
_entity.type
_entity.pdbx_description
1 polymer ?
#
loop_
_entity_poly.entity_id
_entity_poly.type
_entity_poly.pdbx_seq_one_letter_code
_entity_poly.pdbx_strand_id
1 'polypeptide(L)' 'MKIEYDSTRDLLYVWFGVPGTKSARTETISPGVHADFDAAGHLIGLEVLDAAEVLGARVQFEVALTSQSA' A
#
# COMPACT_ATOMS: atom_id res chain seq x y z
N MET A 1 6.91 -8.24 -1.19
CA MET A 1 5.72 -7.37 -1.13
C MET A 1 4.54 -8.17 -0.61
N LYS A 2 3.79 -7.62 0.30
CA LYS A 2 2.56 -8.23 0.81
C LYS A 2 1.43 -7.23 0.68
N ILE A 3 0.28 -7.68 0.17
CA ILE A 3 -0.92 -6.85 0.06
C ILE A 3 -1.96 -7.42 1.02
N GLU A 4 -2.48 -6.56 1.89
CA GLU A 4 -3.55 -6.90 2.83
C GLU A 4 -4.75 -6.01 2.54
N TYR A 5 -5.92 -6.62 2.42
CA TYR A 5 -7.16 -5.88 2.27
C TYR A 5 -8.18 -6.36 3.28
N ASP A 6 -8.64 -5.41 4.11
CA ASP A 6 -9.71 -5.64 5.08
C ASP A 6 -11.01 -5.12 4.47
N SER A 7 -11.85 -6.04 3.99
CA SER A 7 -13.11 -5.69 3.34
C SER A 7 -14.13 -5.09 4.31
N THR A 8 -14.02 -5.39 5.60
CA THR A 8 -14.93 -4.84 6.61
C THR A 8 -14.68 -3.35 6.81
N ARG A 9 -13.41 -2.95 6.81
CA ARG A 9 -12.99 -1.56 7.00
C ARG A 9 -12.72 -0.84 5.70
N ASP A 10 -12.74 -1.56 4.59
CA ASP A 10 -12.34 -1.04 3.28
C ASP A 10 -10.95 -0.40 3.33
N LEU A 11 -10.02 -1.10 3.95
CA LEU A 11 -8.66 -0.65 4.18
C LEU A 11 -7.69 -1.55 3.46
N LEU A 12 -6.86 -0.96 2.62
CA LEU A 12 -5.79 -1.65 1.90
C LEU A 12 -4.46 -1.24 2.48
N TYR A 13 -3.57 -2.22 2.69
CA TYR A 13 -2.17 -1.95 3.04
C TYR A 13 -1.24 -2.75 2.13
N VAL A 14 -0.24 -2.06 1.59
CA VAL A 14 0.79 -2.68 0.75
C VAL A 14 2.12 -2.58 1.49
N TRP A 15 2.68 -3.74 1.84
CA TRP A 15 4.01 -3.84 2.44
C TRP A 15 5.06 -3.99 1.35
N PHE A 16 6.01 -3.06 1.28
CA PHE A 16 7.14 -3.17 0.35
C PHE A 16 8.33 -3.91 0.96
N GLY A 17 8.49 -3.80 2.28
CA GLY A 17 9.52 -4.49 3.04
C GLY A 17 8.93 -5.63 3.87
N VAL A 18 9.58 -5.90 5.00
CA VAL A 18 9.13 -6.94 5.93
C VAL A 18 7.83 -6.51 6.59
N PRO A 19 6.75 -7.30 6.46
CA PRO A 19 5.49 -6.97 7.13
C PRO A 19 5.68 -6.82 8.65
N GLY A 20 5.05 -5.80 9.22
CA GLY A 20 5.17 -5.51 10.64
C GLY A 20 6.32 -4.58 11.01
N THR A 21 7.14 -4.14 10.05
CA THR A 21 8.18 -3.15 10.29
C THR A 21 7.55 -1.86 10.81
N LYS A 22 8.10 -1.34 11.91
CA LYS A 22 7.56 -0.14 12.55
C LYS A 22 7.80 1.10 11.69
N SER A 23 6.73 1.86 11.46
CA SER A 23 6.82 3.16 10.79
C SER A 23 7.42 4.20 11.74
N ALA A 24 8.41 4.94 11.25
CA ALA A 24 8.97 6.08 11.97
C ALA A 24 8.33 7.39 11.51
N ARG A 25 7.78 7.43 10.30
CA ARG A 25 7.16 8.62 9.73
C ARG A 25 6.10 8.20 8.72
N THR A 26 4.99 8.94 8.72
CA THR A 26 3.92 8.75 7.74
C THR A 26 3.67 10.07 7.01
N GLU A 27 3.54 10.00 5.72
CA GLU A 27 3.18 11.17 4.88
C GLU A 27 1.90 10.87 4.12
N THR A 28 1.00 11.84 4.11
CA THR A 28 -0.18 11.80 3.26
C THR A 28 0.20 12.24 1.86
N ILE A 29 0.06 11.35 0.87
CA ILE A 29 0.44 11.65 -0.51
C ILE A 29 -0.75 11.99 -1.39
N SER A 30 -1.96 11.66 -0.94
CA SER A 30 -3.23 11.96 -1.59
C SER A 30 -4.33 11.77 -0.55
N PRO A 31 -5.52 12.32 -0.70
CA PRO A 31 -6.61 12.06 0.24
C PRO A 31 -6.86 10.56 0.40
N GLY A 32 -6.76 10.08 1.64
CA GLY A 32 -6.92 8.67 1.97
C GLY A 32 -5.73 7.77 1.65
N VAL A 33 -4.63 8.31 1.12
CA VAL A 33 -3.43 7.53 0.77
C VAL A 33 -2.25 8.02 1.58
N HIS A 34 -1.68 7.13 2.40
CA HIS A 34 -0.58 7.44 3.30
C HIS A 34 0.62 6.55 3.02
N ALA A 35 1.81 7.14 3.01
CA ALA A 35 3.06 6.42 2.83
C ALA A 35 3.79 6.33 4.17
N ASP A 36 4.24 5.15 4.53
CA ASP A 36 5.00 4.89 5.74
C ASP A 36 6.47 4.70 5.43
N PHE A 37 7.32 5.33 6.24
CA PHE A 37 8.78 5.27 6.10
C PHE A 37 9.41 4.77 7.40
N ASP A 38 10.50 4.03 7.26
CA ASP A 38 11.30 3.62 8.42
C ASP A 38 12.22 4.74 8.90
N ALA A 39 12.97 4.48 9.97
CA ALA A 39 13.87 5.46 10.56
C ALA A 39 15.00 5.90 9.61
N ALA A 40 15.36 5.07 8.64
CA ALA A 40 16.35 5.39 7.63
C ALA A 40 15.78 6.15 6.43
N GLY A 41 14.46 6.37 6.39
CA GLY A 41 13.79 7.06 5.31
C GLY A 41 13.36 6.18 4.14
N HIS A 42 13.44 4.85 4.30
CA HIS A 42 12.98 3.93 3.26
C HIS A 42 11.47 3.79 3.31
N LEU A 43 10.83 3.75 2.14
CA LEU A 43 9.41 3.47 2.03
C LEU A 43 9.15 2.01 2.41
N ILE A 44 8.34 1.80 3.44
CA ILE A 44 8.01 0.46 3.93
C ILE A 44 6.60 0.02 3.55
N GLY A 45 5.69 0.95 3.29
CA GLY A 45 4.34 0.58 2.92
C GLY A 45 3.45 1.75 2.52
N LEU A 46 2.29 1.41 1.97
CA LEU A 46 1.23 2.35 1.65
C LEU A 46 -0.06 1.90 2.29
N GLU A 47 -0.78 2.84 2.91
CA GLU A 47 -2.12 2.64 3.44
C GLU A 47 -3.13 3.38 2.58
N VAL A 48 -4.19 2.70 2.19
CA VAL A 48 -5.29 3.30 1.44
C VAL A 48 -6.56 3.13 2.26
N LEU A 49 -7.09 4.23 2.76
CA LEU A 49 -8.37 4.29 3.46
C LEU A 49 -9.48 4.45 2.44
N ASP A 50 -10.65 3.87 2.71
CA ASP A 50 -11.78 3.88 1.79
C ASP A 50 -11.34 3.41 0.40
N ALA A 51 -10.72 2.23 0.36
CA ALA A 51 -10.04 1.73 -0.83
C ALA A 51 -10.96 1.60 -2.04
N ALA A 52 -12.21 1.19 -1.84
CA ALA A 52 -13.17 1.07 -2.94
C ALA A 52 -13.50 2.43 -3.54
N GLU A 53 -13.54 3.50 -2.74
CA GLU A 53 -13.77 4.85 -3.21
C GLU A 53 -12.54 5.41 -3.92
N VAL A 54 -11.36 5.21 -3.33
CA VAL A 54 -10.09 5.74 -3.86
C VAL A 54 -9.67 5.00 -5.12
N LEU A 55 -9.83 3.67 -5.16
CA LEU A 55 -9.36 2.81 -6.25
C LEU A 55 -10.46 2.46 -7.26
N GLY A 56 -11.70 2.87 -6.99
CA GLY A 56 -12.86 2.58 -7.83
C GLY A 56 -13.94 1.85 -7.05
N ALA A 57 -15.10 1.63 -7.68
CA ALA A 57 -16.27 1.03 -7.03
C ALA A 57 -16.03 -0.41 -6.56
N ARG A 58 -15.01 -1.07 -7.07
CA ARG A 58 -14.61 -2.44 -6.70
C ARG A 58 -13.10 -2.49 -6.61
N VAL A 59 -12.59 -2.99 -5.48
CA VAL A 59 -11.16 -3.22 -5.33
C VAL A 59 -10.79 -4.49 -6.10
N GLN A 60 -9.91 -4.34 -7.07
CA GLN A 60 -9.38 -5.44 -7.88
C GLN A 60 -7.87 -5.35 -7.92
N PHE A 61 -7.23 -6.51 -7.94
CA PHE A 61 -5.78 -6.60 -8.05
C PHE A 61 -5.44 -7.38 -9.31
N GLU A 62 -4.60 -6.80 -10.14
CA GLU A 62 -4.05 -7.46 -11.31
C GLU A 62 -2.53 -7.39 -11.22
N VAL A 63 -1.89 -8.54 -11.27
CA VAL A 63 -0.43 -8.62 -11.30
C VAL A 63 -0.03 -9.21 -12.62
N ALA A 64 0.64 -8.41 -13.44
CA ALA A 64 1.16 -8.84 -14.72
C ALA A 64 2.68 -8.90 -14.63
N LEU A 65 3.24 -10.08 -14.89
CA LEU A 65 4.69 -10.24 -14.99
C LEU A 65 5.06 -10.13 -16.46
N THR A 66 5.87 -9.10 -16.75
CA THR A 66 6.37 -8.92 -18.10
C THR A 66 7.85 -9.30 -18.13
N SER A 67 8.23 -10.07 -19.14
CA SER A 67 9.62 -10.42 -19.38
C SER A 67 10.20 -9.42 -20.37
N GLN A 68 11.34 -8.85 -20.01
CA GLN A 68 12.07 -7.96 -20.91
C GLN A 68 13.38 -8.61 -21.29
N SER A 69 13.65 -8.64 -22.58
CA SER A 69 14.97 -9.02 -23.06
C SER A 69 15.95 -7.92 -22.69
N ALA A 70 17.02 -8.30 -22.08
CA ALA A 70 18.09 -7.36 -21.75
C ALA A 70 18.81 -6.90 -23.02
#